data_5654b4dac2e83f61b5da7f06e3acc488
#
_entry.id   5654b4dac2e83f61b5da7f06e3acc488
#
_cell.length_a   1.000
_cell.length_b   1.000
_cell.length_c   1.000
_cell.angle_alpha   90.00
_cell.angle_beta   90.00
_cell.angle_gamma   90.00
#
_symmetry.space_group_name_H-M   'P 1'
#
loop_
_entity.id
_entity.type
_entity.pdbx_description
1 polymer ?
#
loop_
_entity_poly.entity_id
_entity_poly.type
_entity_poly.pdbx_seq_one_letter_code
_entity_poly.pdbx_strand_id
1 'polypeptide(L)'
;MEEQVQSSNARRRKRKKPKKKRAFKIILGIILVLILGVAGYAYSIWHSVEKTFTQTHEPLKRDVSEKRSTKVSLANGDPISILLLGVDQRAGDRGRSDSTILMTVNPKDQSMKMVSIPRDTRTEIVGKGTQDKINHAYAFGGVDMAVNTVEKFLDVPVDYYVQVNMESXKTL
;
A
#
# COMPACT_ATOMS: atom_id res chain seq x y z
N MET A 1 0.24 34.45 -97.71
CA MET A 1 0.58 33.28 -96.85
C MET A 1 0.91 33.81 -95.47
N GLU A 2 -0.02 33.82 -94.61
CA GLU A 2 0.15 34.28 -93.24
C GLU A 2 0.24 33.11 -92.29
N GLU A 3 1.32 32.98 -91.60
CA GLU A 3 1.63 31.91 -90.65
C GLU A 3 1.17 32.36 -89.27
N GLN A 4 0.20 31.73 -88.69
CA GLN A 4 -0.35 31.98 -87.36
C GLN A 4 0.56 31.39 -86.32
N VAL A 5 1.23 32.24 -85.51
CA VAL A 5 1.99 31.83 -84.36
C VAL A 5 1.07 31.63 -83.18
N GLN A 6 0.82 30.40 -82.78
CA GLN A 6 -0.01 30.06 -81.63
C GLN A 6 0.83 30.13 -80.35
N SER A 7 0.58 31.16 -79.54
CA SER A 7 1.18 31.36 -78.23
C SER A 7 0.56 30.38 -77.20
N SER A 8 1.30 29.41 -76.77
CA SER A 8 0.90 28.46 -75.73
C SER A 8 1.13 29.04 -74.29
N ASN A 9 0.10 29.51 -73.69
CA ASN A 9 0.13 29.93 -72.28
C ASN A 9 0.23 28.72 -71.32
N ALA A 10 1.42 28.35 -70.96
CA ALA A 10 1.68 27.32 -69.95
C ALA A 10 1.31 27.85 -68.53
N ARG A 11 0.13 27.56 -68.06
CA ARG A 11 -0.28 27.85 -66.69
C ARG A 11 0.56 27.01 -65.71
N ARG A 12 1.56 27.62 -65.04
CA ARG A 12 2.36 27.08 -63.95
C ARG A 12 1.40 26.75 -62.80
N ARG A 13 0.99 25.50 -62.64
CA ARG A 13 0.28 25.02 -61.41
C ARG A 13 1.25 25.09 -60.24
N LYS A 14 1.01 26.03 -59.34
CA LYS A 14 1.71 26.11 -58.01
C LYS A 14 1.36 24.82 -57.22
N ARG A 15 2.32 23.90 -57.06
CA ARG A 15 2.22 22.74 -56.21
C ARG A 15 2.07 23.19 -54.77
N LYS A 16 0.86 23.04 -54.19
CA LYS A 16 0.62 23.26 -52.74
C LYS A 16 1.43 22.24 -51.95
N LYS A 17 2.39 22.70 -51.16
CA LYS A 17 3.22 21.89 -50.29
C LYS A 17 2.33 21.12 -49.29
N PRO A 18 2.61 19.82 -49.01
CA PRO A 18 1.71 18.99 -48.24
C PRO A 18 1.53 19.48 -46.79
N LYS A 19 0.28 19.70 -46.38
CA LYS A 19 -0.13 20.09 -45.03
C LYS A 19 0.16 18.98 -43.98
N LYS A 20 0.65 17.82 -44.42
CA LYS A 20 0.91 16.62 -43.58
C LYS A 20 1.90 16.89 -42.44
N LYS A 21 2.92 17.75 -42.65
CA LYS A 21 3.92 18.07 -41.60
C LYS A 21 3.35 18.91 -40.45
N ARG A 22 2.32 19.74 -40.69
CA ARG A 22 1.66 20.50 -39.63
C ARG A 22 0.75 19.60 -38.80
N ALA A 23 -0.04 18.74 -39.44
CA ALA A 23 -0.89 17.78 -38.75
C ALA A 23 -0.07 16.84 -37.86
N PHE A 24 1.07 16.34 -38.36
CA PHE A 24 1.96 15.48 -37.58
C PHE A 24 2.50 16.18 -36.32
N LYS A 25 2.90 17.45 -36.42
CA LYS A 25 3.37 18.23 -35.26
C LYS A 25 2.26 18.46 -34.22
N ILE A 26 1.02 18.67 -34.67
CA ILE A 26 -0.13 18.84 -33.77
C ILE A 26 -0.43 17.52 -33.04
N ILE A 27 -0.45 16.40 -33.75
CA ILE A 27 -0.66 15.06 -33.17
C ILE A 27 0.44 14.76 -32.13
N LEU A 28 1.69 15.01 -32.48
CA LEU A 28 2.82 14.80 -31.57
C LEU A 28 2.69 15.68 -30.31
N GLY A 29 2.23 16.93 -30.45
CA GLY A 29 1.96 17.82 -29.32
C GLY A 29 0.87 17.29 -28.42
N ILE A 30 -0.23 16.80 -29.00
CA ILE A 30 -1.34 16.21 -28.23
C ILE A 30 -0.87 14.97 -27.45
N ILE A 31 -0.09 14.10 -28.11
CA ILE A 31 0.46 12.89 -27.47
C ILE A 31 1.39 13.30 -26.31
N LEU A 32 2.23 14.32 -26.50
CA LEU A 32 3.11 14.80 -25.44
C LEU A 32 2.31 15.30 -24.23
N VAL A 33 1.25 16.08 -24.46
CA VAL A 33 0.39 16.60 -23.39
C VAL A 33 -0.31 15.45 -22.65
N LEU A 34 -0.79 14.42 -23.38
CA LEU A 34 -1.40 13.24 -22.76
C LEU A 34 -0.39 12.47 -21.89
N ILE A 35 0.83 12.28 -22.39
CA ILE A 35 1.89 11.60 -21.62
C ILE A 35 2.21 12.38 -20.34
N LEU A 36 2.33 13.71 -20.42
CA LEU A 36 2.58 14.55 -19.24
C LEU A 36 1.41 14.51 -18.26
N GLY A 37 0.19 14.47 -18.75
CA GLY A 37 -1.01 14.34 -17.91
C GLY A 37 -1.04 13.00 -17.16
N VAL A 38 -0.77 11.90 -17.87
CA VAL A 38 -0.71 10.56 -17.26
C VAL A 38 0.44 10.47 -16.26
N ALA A 39 1.61 11.03 -16.59
CA ALA A 39 2.77 11.04 -15.71
C ALA A 39 2.49 11.85 -14.43
N GLY A 40 1.85 13.01 -14.55
CA GLY A 40 1.46 13.84 -13.42
C GLY A 40 0.43 13.14 -12.52
N TYR A 41 -0.54 12.47 -13.13
CA TYR A 41 -1.56 11.69 -12.39
C TYR A 41 -0.92 10.50 -11.65
N ALA A 42 -0.04 9.76 -12.34
CA ALA A 42 0.68 8.63 -11.72
C ALA A 42 1.58 9.11 -10.58
N TYR A 43 2.26 10.24 -10.74
CA TYR A 43 3.07 10.85 -9.69
C TYR A 43 2.21 11.25 -8.48
N SER A 44 1.04 11.83 -8.72
CA SER A 44 0.10 12.23 -7.66
C SER A 44 -0.37 11.01 -6.85
N ILE A 45 -0.74 9.93 -7.54
CA ILE A 45 -1.12 8.66 -6.88
C ILE A 45 0.07 8.13 -6.07
N TRP A 46 1.25 8.05 -6.68
CA TRP A 46 2.45 7.55 -6.00
C TRP A 46 2.74 8.33 -4.71
N HIS A 47 2.70 9.65 -4.79
CA HIS A 47 2.96 10.51 -3.62
C HIS A 47 1.88 10.38 -2.54
N SER A 48 0.63 10.20 -2.92
CA SER A 48 -0.47 9.94 -1.95
C SER A 48 -0.30 8.59 -1.24
N VAL A 49 0.09 7.56 -1.99
CA VAL A 49 0.36 6.22 -1.46
C VAL A 49 1.54 6.27 -0.47
N GLU A 50 2.63 6.93 -0.87
CA GLU A 50 3.82 7.08 -0.02
C GLU A 50 3.49 7.79 1.31
N LYS A 51 2.73 8.86 1.27
CA LYS A 51 2.29 9.57 2.49
C LYS A 51 1.44 8.68 3.39
N THR A 52 0.52 7.91 2.82
CA THR A 52 -0.35 7.02 3.58
C THR A 52 0.48 5.94 4.29
N PHE A 53 1.43 5.33 3.59
CA PHE A 53 2.30 4.31 4.19
C PHE A 53 3.19 4.89 5.30
N THR A 54 3.72 6.09 5.13
CA THR A 54 4.62 6.70 6.11
C THR A 54 3.88 7.14 7.38
N GLN A 55 2.61 7.57 7.26
CA GLN A 55 1.82 8.02 8.41
C GLN A 55 1.23 6.85 9.22
N THR A 56 1.17 5.65 8.66
CA THR A 56 0.51 4.51 9.28
C THR A 56 1.50 3.54 9.93
N HIS A 57 2.82 3.77 9.75
CA HIS A 57 3.83 2.87 10.28
C HIS A 57 4.36 3.37 11.64
N GLU A 58 3.77 2.87 12.73
CA GLU A 58 4.39 2.97 14.05
C GLU A 58 5.28 1.74 14.24
N PRO A 59 6.62 1.88 14.22
CA PRO A 59 7.47 0.72 14.44
C PRO A 59 7.27 0.17 15.85
N LEU A 60 7.29 -1.14 16.01
CA LEU A 60 7.34 -1.77 17.33
C LEU A 60 8.57 -1.25 18.08
N LYS A 61 8.44 -1.08 19.39
CA LYS A 61 9.53 -0.59 20.25
C LYS A 61 10.68 -1.59 20.39
N ARG A 62 10.66 -2.66 19.59
CA ARG A 62 11.67 -3.70 19.58
C ARG A 62 11.98 -4.09 18.12
N ASP A 63 13.23 -4.48 17.87
CA ASP A 63 13.69 -4.91 16.54
C ASP A 63 13.43 -6.39 16.28
N VAL A 64 13.35 -7.20 17.33
CA VAL A 64 13.20 -8.66 17.25
C VAL A 64 12.28 -9.12 18.38
N SER A 65 11.44 -10.11 18.09
CA SER A 65 10.64 -10.77 19.13
C SER A 65 11.55 -11.45 20.18
N GLU A 66 11.17 -11.36 21.45
CA GLU A 66 11.88 -12.05 22.55
C GLU A 66 11.86 -13.58 22.38
N LYS A 67 10.95 -14.10 21.56
CA LYS A 67 10.84 -15.53 21.25
C LYS A 67 11.70 -15.94 20.04
N ARG A 68 12.51 -15.03 19.50
CA ARG A 68 13.45 -15.29 18.39
C ARG A 68 14.88 -15.17 18.86
N SER A 69 15.71 -16.13 18.49
CA SER A 69 17.16 -16.06 18.73
C SER A 69 17.86 -15.07 17.79
N THR A 70 17.29 -14.88 16.58
CA THR A 70 17.85 -14.00 15.55
C THR A 70 16.73 -13.31 14.78
N LYS A 71 17.05 -12.18 14.15
CA LYS A 71 16.13 -11.46 13.28
C LYS A 71 15.79 -12.30 12.04
N VAL A 72 14.52 -12.34 11.66
CA VAL A 72 14.08 -13.07 10.47
C VAL A 72 14.61 -12.41 9.21
N SER A 73 14.99 -13.24 8.23
CA SER A 73 15.45 -12.79 6.93
C SER A 73 14.49 -13.26 5.84
N LEU A 74 13.76 -12.32 5.24
CA LEU A 74 12.86 -12.62 4.13
C LEU A 74 13.65 -13.15 2.92
N ALA A 75 14.88 -12.65 2.74
CA ALA A 75 15.75 -13.10 1.64
C ALA A 75 16.13 -14.58 1.77
N ASN A 76 16.23 -15.08 3.01
CA ASN A 76 16.55 -16.50 3.28
C ASN A 76 15.30 -17.39 3.30
N GLY A 77 14.11 -16.80 3.09
CA GLY A 77 12.87 -17.55 3.17
C GLY A 77 12.53 -18.02 4.58
N ASP A 78 12.95 -17.28 5.61
CA ASP A 78 12.60 -17.66 6.99
C ASP A 78 11.10 -17.53 7.23
N PRO A 79 10.49 -18.46 7.99
CA PRO A 79 9.08 -18.31 8.37
C PRO A 79 8.87 -17.04 9.20
N ILE A 80 7.80 -16.31 8.91
CA ILE A 80 7.45 -15.08 9.60
C ILE A 80 6.04 -15.16 10.18
N SER A 81 5.81 -14.42 11.26
CA SER A 81 4.49 -14.28 11.88
C SER A 81 4.08 -12.81 11.87
N ILE A 82 2.86 -12.57 11.40
CA ILE A 82 2.29 -11.23 11.23
C ILE A 82 1.00 -11.15 12.03
N LEU A 83 0.90 -10.17 12.93
CA LEU A 83 -0.32 -9.91 13.67
C LEU A 83 -1.18 -8.90 12.92
N LEU A 84 -2.40 -9.30 12.58
CA LEU A 84 -3.38 -8.43 11.93
C LEU A 84 -4.35 -7.92 12.99
N LEU A 85 -4.44 -6.59 13.14
CA LEU A 85 -5.29 -5.93 14.12
C LEU A 85 -6.33 -5.05 13.40
N GLY A 86 -7.60 -5.38 13.55
CA GLY A 86 -8.70 -4.51 13.16
C GLY A 86 -9.15 -3.69 14.36
N VAL A 87 -8.94 -2.39 14.31
CA VAL A 87 -9.16 -1.48 15.45
C VAL A 87 -10.30 -0.52 15.15
N ASP A 88 -11.20 -0.33 16.12
CA ASP A 88 -12.20 0.75 16.09
C ASP A 88 -11.65 1.92 16.93
N GLN A 89 -10.93 2.80 16.27
CA GLN A 89 -10.30 3.97 16.89
C GLN A 89 -11.01 5.24 16.42
N ARG A 90 -11.51 6.01 17.40
CA ARG A 90 -12.23 7.25 17.14
C ARG A 90 -11.46 8.44 17.72
N ALA A 91 -11.84 9.65 17.32
CA ALA A 91 -11.21 10.86 17.83
C ALA A 91 -11.30 10.93 19.36
N GLY A 92 -10.15 11.02 20.03
CA GLY A 92 -10.05 11.08 21.48
C GLY A 92 -10.05 9.74 22.20
N ASP A 93 -10.15 8.61 21.49
CA ASP A 93 -10.09 7.26 22.08
C ASP A 93 -9.06 6.42 21.32
N ARG A 94 -8.21 5.71 22.07
CA ARG A 94 -7.25 4.77 21.45
C ARG A 94 -7.94 3.61 20.76
N GLY A 95 -9.16 3.29 21.17
CA GLY A 95 -9.92 2.18 20.58
C GLY A 95 -9.54 0.83 21.16
N ARG A 96 -10.11 -0.21 20.55
CA ARG A 96 -9.86 -1.62 20.90
C ARG A 96 -9.64 -2.44 19.64
N SER A 97 -8.86 -3.51 19.75
CA SER A 97 -8.71 -4.46 18.65
C SER A 97 -9.91 -5.41 18.62
N ASP A 98 -10.87 -5.11 17.76
CA ASP A 98 -12.06 -5.95 17.61
C ASP A 98 -11.81 -7.20 16.75
N SER A 99 -10.79 -7.17 15.91
CA SER A 99 -10.31 -8.33 15.16
C SER A 99 -8.82 -8.52 15.46
N THR A 100 -8.46 -9.72 15.87
CA THR A 100 -7.07 -10.11 16.15
C THR A 100 -6.80 -11.44 15.46
N ILE A 101 -5.92 -11.42 14.45
CA ILE A 101 -5.60 -12.63 13.67
C ILE A 101 -4.08 -12.76 13.60
N LEU A 102 -3.55 -13.90 14.00
CA LEU A 102 -2.15 -14.23 13.80
C LEU A 102 -2.00 -15.02 12.51
N MET A 103 -1.19 -14.52 11.58
CA MET A 103 -0.89 -15.17 10.32
C MET A 103 0.60 -15.58 10.32
N THR A 104 0.87 -16.85 10.05
CA THR A 104 2.22 -17.37 9.90
C THR A 104 2.42 -17.81 8.46
N VAL A 105 3.50 -17.33 7.83
CA VAL A 105 3.86 -17.64 6.45
C VAL A 105 5.19 -18.38 6.46
N ASN A 106 5.24 -19.55 5.85
CA ASN A 106 6.46 -20.33 5.68
C ASN A 106 6.73 -20.52 4.19
N PRO A 107 7.64 -19.72 3.61
CA PRO A 107 7.94 -19.83 2.18
C PRO A 107 8.58 -21.15 1.80
N LYS A 108 9.37 -21.77 2.69
CA LYS A 108 10.05 -23.05 2.41
C LYS A 108 9.05 -24.19 2.24
N ASP A 109 8.01 -24.21 3.07
CA ASP A 109 6.96 -25.23 3.00
C ASP A 109 5.79 -24.80 2.11
N GLN A 110 5.85 -23.59 1.51
CA GLN A 110 4.79 -22.98 0.71
C GLN A 110 3.46 -23.01 1.45
N SER A 111 3.48 -22.69 2.76
CA SER A 111 2.31 -22.81 3.63
C SER A 111 2.02 -21.49 4.34
N MET A 112 0.75 -21.27 4.59
CA MET A 112 0.26 -20.15 5.39
C MET A 112 -0.81 -20.68 6.35
N LYS A 113 -0.69 -20.26 7.62
CA LYS A 113 -1.67 -20.62 8.66
C LYS A 113 -2.22 -19.34 9.28
N MET A 114 -3.50 -19.33 9.60
CA MET A 114 -4.14 -18.19 10.25
C MET A 114 -4.93 -18.68 11.47
N VAL A 115 -4.76 -17.95 12.57
CA VAL A 115 -5.52 -18.19 13.82
C VAL A 115 -6.22 -16.89 14.19
N SER A 116 -7.55 -16.92 14.22
CA SER A 116 -8.35 -15.80 14.71
C SER A 116 -8.55 -15.96 16.22
N ILE A 117 -8.24 -14.89 16.96
CA ILE A 117 -8.39 -14.87 18.42
C ILE A 117 -9.62 -14.01 18.75
N PRO A 118 -10.66 -14.63 19.37
CA PRO A 118 -11.85 -13.85 19.75
C PRO A 118 -11.48 -12.70 20.70
N ARG A 119 -12.03 -11.53 20.46
CA ARG A 119 -11.68 -10.29 21.21
C ARG A 119 -11.92 -10.40 22.72
N ASP A 120 -12.88 -11.26 23.14
CA ASP A 120 -13.23 -11.44 24.55
C ASP A 120 -12.42 -12.56 25.22
N THR A 121 -11.43 -13.15 24.53
CA THR A 121 -10.56 -14.18 25.10
C THR A 121 -9.89 -13.64 26.36
N ARG A 122 -10.05 -14.39 27.48
CA ARG A 122 -9.44 -14.01 28.75
C ARG A 122 -8.00 -14.49 28.81
N THR A 123 -7.10 -13.56 29.05
CA THR A 123 -5.65 -13.84 29.14
C THR A 123 -4.96 -12.83 30.04
N GLU A 124 -3.73 -13.13 30.44
CA GLU A 124 -2.90 -12.16 31.13
C GLU A 124 -2.48 -11.06 30.17
N ILE A 125 -2.73 -9.81 30.51
CA ILE A 125 -2.31 -8.65 29.74
C ILE A 125 -0.86 -8.32 30.09
N VAL A 126 0.06 -8.51 29.16
CA VAL A 126 1.49 -8.30 29.38
C VAL A 126 1.75 -6.82 29.67
N GLY A 127 2.47 -6.55 30.76
CA GLY A 127 2.74 -5.20 31.23
C GLY A 127 1.73 -4.65 32.22
N LYS A 128 0.58 -5.34 32.39
CA LYS A 128 -0.40 -5.01 33.42
C LYS A 128 -0.40 -5.99 34.59
N GLY A 129 0.00 -7.23 34.33
CA GLY A 129 0.03 -8.28 35.33
C GLY A 129 -1.37 -8.71 35.82
N THR A 130 -2.41 -8.46 35.01
CA THR A 130 -3.79 -8.80 35.36
C THR A 130 -4.43 -9.61 34.22
N GLN A 131 -5.42 -10.43 34.58
CA GLN A 131 -6.25 -11.17 33.65
C GLN A 131 -7.36 -10.26 33.12
N ASP A 132 -7.50 -10.13 31.80
CA ASP A 132 -8.57 -9.35 31.17
C ASP A 132 -8.83 -9.87 29.75
N LYS A 133 -9.76 -9.25 29.04
CA LYS A 133 -10.03 -9.53 27.63
C LYS A 133 -8.81 -9.11 26.78
N ILE A 134 -8.44 -9.94 25.82
CA ILE A 134 -7.24 -9.72 25.00
C ILE A 134 -7.30 -8.40 24.22
N ASN A 135 -8.50 -7.97 23.80
CA ASN A 135 -8.67 -6.69 23.08
C ASN A 135 -8.37 -5.46 23.96
N HIS A 136 -8.41 -5.58 25.29
CA HIS A 136 -8.03 -4.50 26.20
C HIS A 136 -6.53 -4.23 26.20
N ALA A 137 -5.70 -5.19 25.76
CA ALA A 137 -4.25 -4.95 25.62
C ALA A 137 -3.97 -3.78 24.70
N TYR A 138 -4.70 -3.71 23.58
CA TYR A 138 -4.58 -2.59 22.63
C TYR A 138 -5.04 -1.26 23.29
N ALA A 139 -6.18 -1.28 23.97
CA ALA A 139 -6.71 -0.08 24.64
C ALA A 139 -5.74 0.48 25.71
N PHE A 140 -5.08 -0.43 26.45
CA PHE A 140 -4.16 -0.03 27.54
C PHE A 140 -2.80 0.44 27.02
N GLY A 141 -2.19 -0.28 26.06
CA GLY A 141 -0.81 -0.04 25.64
C GLY A 141 -0.56 -0.04 24.14
N GLY A 142 -1.62 0.04 23.33
CA GLY A 142 -1.50 0.09 21.88
C GLY A 142 -0.98 -1.20 21.27
N VAL A 143 -0.33 -1.07 20.13
CA VAL A 143 0.18 -2.20 19.35
C VAL A 143 1.20 -3.03 20.15
N ASP A 144 2.15 -2.37 20.84
CA ASP A 144 3.20 -3.08 21.57
C ASP A 144 2.61 -4.04 22.62
N MET A 145 1.66 -3.55 23.41
CA MET A 145 1.04 -4.38 24.46
C MET A 145 0.18 -5.50 23.84
N ALA A 146 -0.52 -5.22 22.74
CA ALA A 146 -1.31 -6.22 22.03
C ALA A 146 -0.41 -7.34 21.47
N VAL A 147 0.71 -6.95 20.80
CA VAL A 147 1.69 -7.90 20.25
C VAL A 147 2.26 -8.79 21.37
N ASN A 148 2.75 -8.18 22.45
CA ASN A 148 3.37 -8.92 23.56
C ASN A 148 2.35 -9.87 24.23
N THR A 149 1.11 -9.43 24.35
CA THR A 149 0.04 -10.26 24.93
C THR A 149 -0.28 -11.46 24.04
N VAL A 150 -0.38 -11.26 22.73
CA VAL A 150 -0.64 -12.36 21.77
C VAL A 150 0.56 -13.34 21.76
N GLU A 151 1.79 -12.84 21.75
CA GLU A 151 3.00 -13.68 21.83
C GLU A 151 2.99 -14.58 23.05
N LYS A 152 2.65 -14.01 24.21
CA LYS A 152 2.58 -14.77 25.46
C LYS A 152 1.44 -15.79 25.43
N PHE A 153 0.27 -15.37 24.93
CA PHE A 153 -0.93 -16.21 24.90
C PHE A 153 -0.78 -17.43 24.00
N LEU A 154 -0.22 -17.25 22.80
CA LEU A 154 -0.08 -18.33 21.82
C LEU A 154 1.29 -19.05 21.91
N ASP A 155 2.23 -18.49 22.64
CA ASP A 155 3.63 -18.94 22.74
C ASP A 155 4.34 -19.00 21.40
N VAL A 156 4.11 -18.00 20.53
CA VAL A 156 4.74 -17.87 19.20
C VAL A 156 5.29 -16.47 19.02
N PRO A 157 6.39 -16.31 18.25
CA PRO A 157 6.92 -14.97 17.96
C PRO A 157 5.95 -14.19 17.05
N VAL A 158 5.92 -12.87 17.20
CA VAL A 158 5.26 -11.95 16.26
C VAL A 158 6.36 -11.05 15.69
N ASP A 159 6.63 -11.19 14.39
CA ASP A 159 7.72 -10.46 13.73
C ASP A 159 7.27 -9.11 13.20
N TYR A 160 6.04 -9.06 12.69
CA TYR A 160 5.44 -7.87 12.08
C TYR A 160 4.00 -7.72 12.52
N TYR A 161 3.44 -6.53 12.33
CA TYR A 161 2.02 -6.32 12.51
C TYR A 161 1.45 -5.47 11.38
N VAL A 162 0.16 -5.60 11.16
CA VAL A 162 -0.63 -4.74 10.29
C VAL A 162 -1.86 -4.29 11.07
N GLN A 163 -2.07 -2.99 11.13
CA GLN A 163 -3.23 -2.41 11.79
C GLN A 163 -4.12 -1.75 10.76
N VAL A 164 -5.41 -2.04 10.84
CA VAL A 164 -6.45 -1.40 10.01
C VAL A 164 -7.45 -0.73 10.94
N ASN A 165 -7.64 0.56 10.76
CA ASN A 165 -8.69 1.29 11.49
C ASN A 165 -10.01 1.12 10.73
N MET A 166 -11.00 0.52 11.39
CA MET A 166 -12.31 0.22 10.81
C MET A 166 -13.13 1.51 10.54
N GLU A 167 -12.86 2.59 11.25
CA GLU A 167 -13.48 3.90 10.99
C GLU A 167 -13.12 4.43 9.59
N SER A 168 -11.90 4.22 9.17
CA SER A 168 -11.45 4.65 7.85
C SER A 168 -12.22 4.04 6.68
N UNK A 169 -12.67 3.08 7.03
CA UNK A 169 -13.42 2.44 6.12
C UNK A 169 -14.71 3.03 5.85
N LYS A 170 -15.23 3.63 6.63
CA LYS A 170 -16.55 4.27 6.51
C LYS A 170 -16.51 5.58 5.72
N THR A 171 -15.37 6.13 5.46
CA THR A 171 -15.19 7.45 4.83
C THR A 171 -14.97 7.33 3.30
N LEU A 172 -14.99 6.13 2.75
CA LEU A 172 -14.90 5.86 1.30
C LEU A 172 -16.30 5.62 0.71
#